data_d65a1cfe90a2f252244360f969eecbe8
#
_entry.id   d65a1cfe90a2f252244360f969eecbe8
#
_cell.length_a   1.000
_cell.length_b   1.000
_cell.length_c   1.000
_cell.angle_alpha   90.00
_cell.angle_beta   90.00
_cell.angle_gamma   90.00
#
_symmetry.space_group_name_H-M   'P 1'
#
loop_
_entity.id
_entity.type
_entity.pdbx_description
1 polymer ?
#
loop_
_entity_poly.entity_id
_entity_poly.type
_entity_poly.pdbx_seq_one_letter_code
_entity_poly.pdbx_strand_id
1 'polypeptide(L)'
;MRAVIDVGGGTRDIFGAGVFDYFLEHGVTFDRCYGVSAGCANIASFLAGQQHRNYEFYTEYAMRKEYMSLDNFIKTGSYVDLDYVYGTLSNSYGEYPLNFEVLKSNPSEFIIIAAEANTG
;
A
#
# COMPACT_ATOMS: atom_id res chain seq x y z
N MET A 1 24.02 -1.43 -6.38
CA MET A 1 22.82 -1.34 -5.51
C MET A 1 21.82 -0.38 -6.13
N ARG A 2 20.58 -0.82 -6.24
CA ARG A 2 19.45 0.02 -6.67
C ARG A 2 18.49 0.20 -5.50
N ALA A 3 17.99 1.40 -5.32
CA ALA A 3 16.97 1.68 -4.34
C ALA A 3 15.81 2.47 -4.97
N VAL A 4 14.63 2.30 -4.40
CA VAL A 4 13.44 3.07 -4.74
C VAL A 4 12.83 3.65 -3.47
N ILE A 5 12.31 4.86 -3.58
CA ILE A 5 11.60 5.53 -2.49
C ILE A 5 10.24 5.96 -3.01
N ASP A 6 9.19 5.56 -2.31
CA ASP A 6 7.83 6.04 -2.54
C ASP A 6 7.36 6.81 -1.30
N VAL A 7 7.17 8.10 -1.47
CA VAL A 7 6.83 9.02 -0.38
C VAL A 7 5.33 9.07 -0.09
N GLY A 8 4.53 8.34 -0.86
CA GLY A 8 3.09 8.31 -0.70
C GLY A 8 2.39 9.59 -1.15
N GLY A 9 1.23 9.83 -0.59
CA GLY A 9 0.41 11.02 -0.91
C GLY A 9 -1.09 10.73 -0.90
N GLY A 10 -1.52 9.74 -0.12
CA GLY A 10 -2.91 9.27 -0.09
C GLY A 10 -3.34 8.73 -1.45
N THR A 11 -4.54 9.07 -1.90
CA THR A 11 -5.08 8.60 -3.19
C THR A 11 -4.33 9.11 -4.42
N ARG A 12 -3.54 10.18 -4.30
CA ARG A 12 -2.70 10.69 -5.41
C ARG A 12 -1.59 9.72 -5.76
N ASP A 13 -1.26 8.80 -4.87
CA ASP A 13 -0.23 7.80 -5.06
C ASP A 13 -0.64 6.65 -6.00
N ILE A 14 -1.79 6.77 -6.64
CA ILE A 14 -2.15 5.99 -7.83
C ILE A 14 -1.10 6.15 -8.95
N PHE A 15 -0.41 7.30 -8.98
CA PHE A 15 0.72 7.49 -9.88
C PHE A 15 1.87 6.52 -9.55
N GLY A 16 2.24 6.40 -8.28
CA GLY A 16 3.22 5.42 -7.80
C GLY A 16 2.81 3.98 -8.13
N ALA A 17 1.52 3.65 -7.97
CA ALA A 17 1.01 2.34 -8.35
C ALA A 17 1.28 2.03 -9.83
N GLY A 18 1.04 2.98 -10.73
CA GLY A 18 1.33 2.81 -12.17
C GLY A 18 2.83 2.64 -12.46
N VAL A 19 3.68 3.35 -11.73
CA VAL A 19 5.15 3.22 -11.87
C VAL A 19 5.60 1.81 -11.43
N PHE A 20 5.09 1.30 -10.31
CA PHE A 20 5.43 -0.04 -9.83
C PHE A 20 4.88 -1.15 -10.73
N ASP A 21 3.69 -0.97 -11.32
CA ASP A 21 3.16 -1.89 -12.33
C ASP A 21 4.08 -1.96 -13.55
N TYR A 22 4.56 -0.82 -14.02
CA TYR A 22 5.54 -0.76 -15.10
C TYR A 22 6.84 -1.50 -14.73
N PHE A 23 7.32 -1.35 -13.51
CA PHE A 23 8.50 -2.07 -13.03
C PHE A 23 8.29 -3.58 -13.02
N LEU A 24 7.13 -4.06 -12.59
CA LEU A 24 6.78 -5.49 -12.64
C LEU A 24 6.76 -6.02 -14.09
N GLU A 25 6.12 -5.29 -15.01
CA GLU A 25 6.05 -5.67 -16.42
C GLU A 25 7.42 -5.79 -17.07
N HIS A 26 8.36 -4.95 -16.66
CA HIS A 26 9.70 -4.87 -17.26
C HIS A 26 10.78 -5.60 -16.44
N GLY A 27 10.39 -6.35 -15.41
CA GLY A 27 11.32 -7.11 -14.59
C GLY A 27 12.34 -6.25 -13.85
N VAL A 28 11.98 -4.99 -13.53
CA VAL A 28 12.84 -4.10 -12.76
C VAL A 28 12.80 -4.50 -11.29
N THR A 29 13.97 -4.66 -10.69
CA THR A 29 14.12 -5.03 -9.27
C THR A 29 14.96 -4.01 -8.53
N PHE A 30 14.79 -3.97 -7.22
CA PHE A 30 15.53 -3.09 -6.31
C PHE A 30 16.11 -3.91 -5.17
N ASP A 31 17.29 -3.49 -4.67
CA ASP A 31 17.89 -4.08 -3.47
C ASP A 31 17.19 -3.55 -2.21
N ARG A 32 16.76 -2.27 -2.25
CA ARG A 32 16.07 -1.61 -1.14
C ARG A 32 14.87 -0.81 -1.62
N CYS A 33 13.78 -0.94 -0.89
CA CYS A 33 12.52 -0.22 -1.13
C CYS A 33 12.11 0.53 0.14
N TYR A 34 12.02 1.84 0.04
CA TYR A 34 11.64 2.71 1.16
C TYR A 34 10.22 3.22 0.93
N GLY A 35 9.31 2.90 1.85
CA GLY A 35 7.91 3.31 1.77
C GLY A 35 7.53 4.28 2.88
N VAL A 36 6.77 5.32 2.51
CA VAL A 36 6.15 6.27 3.44
C VAL A 36 4.66 6.33 3.14
N SER A 37 3.80 6.23 4.16
CA SER A 37 2.34 6.36 3.99
C SER A 37 1.81 5.39 2.92
N ALA A 38 1.04 5.87 1.94
CA ALA A 38 0.51 5.08 0.82
C ALA A 38 1.61 4.36 0.00
N GLY A 39 2.82 4.92 -0.06
CA GLY A 39 3.96 4.30 -0.72
C GLY A 39 4.35 2.94 -0.13
N CYS A 40 4.07 2.71 1.16
CA CYS A 40 4.26 1.39 1.76
C CYS A 40 3.35 0.34 1.11
N ALA A 41 2.10 0.69 0.82
CA ALA A 41 1.15 -0.21 0.17
C ALA A 41 1.53 -0.51 -1.29
N ASN A 42 1.99 0.50 -2.03
CA ASN A 42 2.49 0.34 -3.39
C ASN A 42 3.69 -0.61 -3.43
N ILE A 43 4.68 -0.37 -2.58
CA ILE A 43 5.87 -1.23 -2.48
C ILE A 43 5.51 -2.64 -2.03
N ALA A 44 4.63 -2.80 -1.04
CA ALA A 44 4.21 -4.12 -0.57
C ALA A 44 3.58 -4.95 -1.70
N SER A 45 2.71 -4.36 -2.51
CA SER A 45 2.09 -5.03 -3.66
C SER A 45 3.11 -5.35 -4.76
N PHE A 46 4.04 -4.43 -5.01
CA PHE A 46 5.16 -4.64 -5.95
C PHE A 46 6.02 -5.84 -5.52
N LEU A 47 6.47 -5.87 -4.27
CA LEU A 47 7.31 -6.95 -3.75
C LEU A 47 6.55 -8.28 -3.64
N ALA A 48 5.23 -8.23 -3.49
CA ALA A 48 4.35 -9.40 -3.56
C ALA A 48 4.07 -9.87 -5.00
N GLY A 49 4.58 -9.17 -6.02
CA GLY A 49 4.38 -9.52 -7.42
C GLY A 49 2.93 -9.36 -7.91
N GLN A 50 2.13 -8.57 -7.20
CA GLN A 50 0.71 -8.40 -7.49
C GLN A 50 0.46 -7.19 -8.40
N GLN A 51 0.66 -7.40 -9.70
CA GLN A 51 0.40 -6.38 -10.71
C GLN A 51 -1.05 -5.87 -10.64
N HIS A 52 -1.24 -4.59 -10.90
CA HIS A 52 -2.51 -3.87 -10.87
C HIS A 52 -3.24 -3.84 -9.52
N ARG A 53 -2.73 -4.52 -8.47
CA ARG A 53 -3.40 -4.58 -7.19
C ARG A 53 -3.70 -3.20 -6.59
N ASN A 54 -2.74 -2.30 -6.61
CA ASN A 54 -2.94 -0.96 -6.07
C ASN A 54 -3.77 -0.08 -7.00
N TYR A 55 -3.66 -0.22 -8.31
CA TYR A 55 -4.55 0.46 -9.24
C TYR A 55 -6.02 0.12 -8.95
N GLU A 56 -6.34 -1.17 -8.83
CA GLU A 56 -7.69 -1.62 -8.45
C GLU A 56 -8.11 -1.10 -7.08
N PHE A 57 -7.18 -1.10 -6.11
CA PHE A 57 -7.47 -0.51 -4.80
C PHE A 57 -7.91 0.95 -4.93
N TYR A 58 -7.15 1.78 -5.65
CA TYR A 58 -7.46 3.20 -5.80
C TYR A 58 -8.73 3.47 -6.61
N THR A 59 -9.06 2.62 -7.57
CA THR A 59 -10.23 2.82 -8.44
C THR A 59 -11.52 2.21 -7.93
N GLU A 60 -11.42 1.11 -7.18
CA GLU A 60 -12.58 0.35 -6.70
C GLU A 60 -12.78 0.46 -5.19
N TYR A 61 -11.75 0.09 -4.43
CA TYR A 61 -11.87 -0.03 -2.97
C TYR A 61 -11.74 1.30 -2.23
N ALA A 62 -10.91 2.22 -2.72
CA ALA A 62 -10.72 3.52 -2.09
C ALA A 62 -11.97 4.42 -2.15
N MET A 63 -12.92 4.10 -3.02
CA MET A 63 -14.20 4.83 -3.13
C MET A 63 -15.29 4.26 -2.22
N ARG A 64 -15.02 3.18 -1.51
CA ARG A 64 -16.00 2.57 -0.59
C ARG A 64 -16.21 3.40 0.66
N LYS A 65 -17.48 3.46 1.11
CA LYS A 65 -17.86 4.20 2.33
C LYS A 65 -17.24 3.61 3.59
N GLU A 66 -16.94 2.33 3.58
CA GLU A 66 -16.25 1.62 4.65
C GLU A 66 -14.83 2.15 4.85
N TYR A 67 -14.17 2.56 3.78
CA TYR A 67 -12.82 3.14 3.84
C TYR A 67 -12.84 4.63 4.17
N MET A 68 -13.59 5.44 3.40
CA MET A 68 -13.62 6.89 3.58
C MET A 68 -15.06 7.40 3.58
N SER A 69 -15.52 7.96 4.70
CA SER A 69 -16.85 8.55 4.80
C SER A 69 -17.00 9.53 5.95
N LEU A 70 -17.98 10.43 5.81
CA LEU A 70 -18.42 11.28 6.92
C LEU A 70 -19.01 10.45 8.07
N ASP A 71 -19.63 9.31 7.76
CA ASP A 71 -20.18 8.42 8.79
C ASP A 71 -19.05 7.84 9.67
N ASN A 72 -17.91 7.49 9.08
CA ASN A 72 -16.73 7.08 9.84
C ASN A 72 -16.28 8.21 10.76
N PHE A 73 -16.18 9.43 10.24
CA PHE A 73 -15.78 10.59 11.05
C PHE A 73 -16.73 10.86 12.21
N ILE A 74 -18.04 10.79 12.00
CA ILE A 74 -19.04 11.00 13.04
C ILE A 74 -18.95 9.92 14.12
N LYS A 75 -18.72 8.65 13.72
CA LYS A 75 -18.71 7.51 14.64
C LYS A 75 -17.39 7.35 15.41
N THR A 76 -16.27 7.62 14.75
CA THR A 76 -14.95 7.28 15.27
C THR A 76 -14.00 8.46 15.43
N GLY A 77 -14.35 9.62 14.88
CA GLY A 77 -13.47 10.79 14.81
C GLY A 77 -12.44 10.70 13.65
N SER A 78 -12.45 9.61 12.88
CA SER A 78 -11.55 9.42 11.74
C SER A 78 -12.34 9.29 10.45
N TYR A 79 -12.01 10.10 9.44
CA TYR A 79 -12.62 10.03 8.11
C TYR A 79 -12.21 8.77 7.35
N VAL A 80 -10.98 8.28 7.61
CA VAL A 80 -10.36 7.13 6.98
C VAL A 80 -10.31 5.97 7.96
N ASP A 81 -10.77 4.80 7.54
CA ASP A 81 -10.68 3.55 8.32
C ASP A 81 -9.54 2.66 7.77
N LEU A 82 -8.39 2.72 8.43
CA LEU A 82 -7.23 1.90 8.07
C LEU A 82 -7.39 0.44 8.51
N ASP A 83 -8.18 0.17 9.55
CA ASP A 83 -8.47 -1.19 10.00
C ASP A 83 -9.31 -1.93 8.94
N TYR A 84 -10.19 -1.22 8.23
CA TYR A 84 -10.89 -1.78 7.08
C TYR A 84 -9.90 -2.23 5.99
N VAL A 85 -8.95 -1.38 5.64
CA VAL A 85 -7.99 -1.66 4.54
C VAL A 85 -7.04 -2.80 4.91
N TYR A 86 -6.42 -2.72 6.06
CA TYR A 86 -5.35 -3.65 6.45
C TYR A 86 -5.87 -4.85 7.24
N GLY A 87 -6.86 -4.67 8.08
CA GLY A 87 -7.44 -5.72 8.92
C GLY A 87 -8.51 -6.53 8.21
N THR A 88 -9.34 -5.92 7.38
CA THR A 88 -10.48 -6.60 6.74
C THR A 88 -10.21 -6.92 5.29
N LEU A 89 -9.83 -5.94 4.49
CA LEU A 89 -9.71 -6.10 3.04
C LEU A 89 -8.47 -6.90 2.63
N SER A 90 -7.30 -6.56 3.17
CA SER A 90 -6.00 -7.03 2.70
C SER A 90 -5.44 -8.24 3.48
N ASN A 91 -6.11 -8.70 4.53
CA ASN A 91 -5.68 -9.89 5.25
C ASN A 91 -5.84 -11.16 4.40
N SER A 92 -5.25 -12.28 4.83
CA SER A 92 -5.23 -13.54 4.07
C SER A 92 -6.62 -14.13 3.79
N TYR A 93 -7.64 -13.74 4.55
CA TYR A 93 -9.04 -14.17 4.39
C TYR A 93 -9.93 -13.03 3.89
N GLY A 94 -9.36 -11.88 3.59
CA GLY A 94 -10.08 -10.70 3.11
C GLY A 94 -10.52 -10.82 1.66
N GLU A 95 -11.33 -9.87 1.23
CA GLU A 95 -11.82 -9.79 -0.15
C GLU A 95 -10.69 -9.55 -1.16
N TYR A 96 -9.63 -8.83 -0.74
CA TYR A 96 -8.53 -8.43 -1.61
C TYR A 96 -7.17 -8.65 -0.95
N PRO A 97 -6.76 -9.91 -0.75
CA PRO A 97 -5.62 -10.23 0.07
C PRO A 97 -4.30 -9.77 -0.53
N LEU A 98 -3.38 -9.32 0.35
CA LEU A 98 -1.97 -9.18 0.01
C LEU A 98 -1.29 -10.56 0.09
N ASN A 99 -0.53 -10.93 -0.93
CA ASN A 99 0.23 -12.18 -0.93
C ASN A 99 1.49 -12.03 -0.05
N PHE A 100 1.27 -12.16 1.25
CA PHE A 100 2.30 -11.95 2.26
C PHE A 100 3.45 -12.96 2.18
N GLU A 101 3.18 -14.18 1.76
CA GLU A 101 4.23 -15.20 1.62
C GLU A 101 5.23 -14.84 0.50
N VAL A 102 4.73 -14.33 -0.63
CA VAL A 102 5.61 -13.87 -1.72
C VAL A 102 6.36 -12.61 -1.28
N LEU A 103 5.68 -11.64 -0.64
CA LEU A 103 6.33 -10.47 -0.08
C LEU A 103 7.48 -10.83 0.87
N LYS A 104 7.22 -11.74 1.80
CA LYS A 104 8.20 -12.19 2.79
C LYS A 104 9.40 -12.92 2.16
N SER A 105 9.19 -13.63 1.07
CA SER A 105 10.24 -14.36 0.35
C SER A 105 11.04 -13.49 -0.62
N ASN A 106 10.61 -12.25 -0.87
CA ASN A 106 11.31 -11.36 -1.78
C ASN A 106 12.68 -10.97 -1.20
N PRO A 107 13.76 -11.04 -2.01
CA PRO A 107 15.11 -10.71 -1.53
C PRO A 107 15.36 -9.22 -1.29
N SER A 108 14.48 -8.34 -1.74
CA SER A 108 14.59 -6.90 -1.53
C SER A 108 14.35 -6.52 -0.07
N GLU A 109 15.16 -5.63 0.46
CA GLU A 109 14.93 -5.06 1.80
C GLU A 109 13.77 -4.06 1.74
N PHE A 110 12.70 -4.32 2.48
CA PHE A 110 11.56 -3.41 2.57
C PHE A 110 11.63 -2.60 3.86
N ILE A 111 11.76 -1.28 3.73
CA ILE A 111 11.93 -0.35 4.84
C ILE A 111 10.70 0.55 4.90
N ILE A 112 9.96 0.46 6.00
CA ILE A 112 8.80 1.30 6.29
C ILE A 112 9.26 2.46 7.15
N ILE A 113 9.01 3.69 6.69
CA ILE A 113 9.35 4.91 7.40
C ILE A 113 8.09 5.46 8.07
N ALA A 114 8.16 5.62 9.38
CA ALA A 114 7.07 6.17 10.18
C ALA A 114 7.63 7.12 11.24
N ALA A 115 6.83 8.12 11.62
CA ALA A 115 7.14 9.00 12.73
C ALA A 115 6.55 8.44 14.05
N GLU A 116 7.32 8.54 15.12
CA GLU A 116 6.82 8.21 16.45
C GLU A 116 5.99 9.37 16.98
N ALA A 117 4.73 9.10 17.40
CA ALA A 117 3.74 10.16 17.69
C ALA A 117 4.09 11.06 18.88
N ASN A 118 4.86 10.56 19.86
CA ASN A 118 5.18 11.31 21.06
C ASN A 118 6.49 12.10 20.96
N THR A 119 7.40 11.68 20.10
CA THR A 119 8.75 12.25 20.03
C THR A 119 9.10 12.86 18.64
N GLY A 120 8.32 12.55 17.63
CA GLY A 120 8.51 13.02 16.25
C GLY A 120 9.42 12.11 15.42
#